data_c9315951db7426dbafb2b3a2d2d1f437
#
_entry.id   c9315951db7426dbafb2b3a2d2d1f437
#
_cell.length_a   1.000
_cell.length_b   1.000
_cell.length_c   1.000
_cell.angle_alpha   90.00
_cell.angle_beta   90.00
_cell.angle_gamma   90.00
#
_symmetry.space_group_name_H-M   'P 1'
#
loop_
_entity.id
_entity.type
_entity.pdbx_description
1 polymer ?
#
loop_
_entity_poly.entity_id
_entity_poly.type
_entity_poly.pdbx_seq_one_letter_code
_entity_poly.pdbx_strand_id
1 'polypeptide(L)'
;VATPTTPLPSAVETWISRARYLRWLDALAAWLILLAVVAVLLPDQPGGVVALSSLALVAIGAMLHPLRLRWRPVTGWVGVTVSRSLRPGQRAWFVRDGHADAVLVTGRRGLRVSIAAPNVGVEETLSVRRTRVFLIPI
;
A
#
# COMPACT_ATOMS: atom_id res chain seq x y z
N VAL A 1 4.43 -32.24 6.97
CA VAL A 1 4.14 -31.78 8.34
C VAL A 1 3.63 -30.35 8.23
N ALA A 2 2.35 -30.17 8.49
CA ALA A 2 1.79 -28.84 8.54
C ALA A 2 2.48 -28.06 9.66
N THR A 3 3.20 -27.02 9.32
CA THR A 3 3.69 -26.05 10.31
C THR A 3 2.48 -25.49 11.04
N PRO A 4 2.46 -25.50 12.39
CA PRO A 4 1.37 -24.91 13.13
C PRO A 4 1.26 -23.44 12.72
N THR A 5 0.17 -23.07 12.07
CA THR A 5 -0.15 -21.69 11.77
C THR A 5 -0.40 -21.00 13.10
N THR A 6 0.60 -20.31 13.58
CA THR A 6 0.44 -19.45 14.76
C THR A 6 -0.67 -18.46 14.46
N PRO A 7 -1.72 -18.38 15.29
CA PRO A 7 -2.81 -17.45 15.05
C PRO A 7 -2.25 -16.04 14.95
N LEU A 8 -2.62 -15.32 13.90
CA LEU A 8 -2.19 -13.94 13.71
C LEU A 8 -2.75 -13.05 14.84
N PRO A 9 -1.96 -12.13 15.37
CA PRO A 9 -2.48 -11.15 16.31
C PRO A 9 -3.67 -10.38 15.72
N SER A 10 -4.68 -10.09 16.51
CA SER A 10 -5.88 -9.36 16.06
C SER A 10 -5.57 -8.01 15.41
N ALA A 11 -4.51 -7.36 15.86
CA ALA A 11 -4.01 -6.12 15.23
C ALA A 11 -3.59 -6.33 13.78
N VAL A 12 -2.98 -7.46 13.46
CA VAL A 12 -2.53 -7.79 12.09
C VAL A 12 -3.72 -8.10 11.19
N GLU A 13 -4.72 -8.82 11.68
CA GLU A 13 -5.97 -9.08 10.95
C GLU A 13 -6.71 -7.78 10.60
N THR A 14 -6.72 -6.83 11.54
CA THR A 14 -7.28 -5.50 11.33
C THR A 14 -6.54 -4.76 10.22
N TRP A 15 -5.23 -4.86 10.16
CA TRP A 15 -4.42 -4.24 9.10
C TRP A 15 -4.65 -4.89 7.74
N ILE A 16 -4.83 -6.21 7.67
CA ILE A 16 -5.16 -6.91 6.42
C ILE A 16 -6.49 -6.40 5.85
N SER A 17 -7.51 -6.23 6.67
CA SER A 17 -8.79 -5.67 6.24
C SER A 17 -8.71 -4.19 5.87
N ARG A 18 -7.94 -3.39 6.61
CA ARG A 18 -7.67 -1.99 6.31
C ARG A 18 -6.91 -1.80 5.00
N ALA A 19 -5.97 -2.67 4.65
CA ALA A 19 -5.25 -2.60 3.39
C ALA A 19 -6.19 -2.68 2.18
N ARG A 20 -7.23 -3.50 2.26
CA ARG A 20 -8.28 -3.57 1.23
C ARG A 20 -9.08 -2.27 1.14
N TYR A 21 -9.46 -1.71 2.27
CA TYR A 21 -10.18 -0.44 2.34
C TYR A 21 -9.34 0.74 1.81
N LEU A 22 -8.05 0.78 2.12
CA LEU A 22 -7.14 1.82 1.65
C LEU A 22 -7.01 1.86 0.11
N ARG A 23 -7.16 0.73 -0.56
CA ARG A 23 -7.19 0.70 -2.04
C ARG A 23 -8.40 1.42 -2.62
N TRP A 24 -9.55 1.33 -1.97
CA TRP A 24 -10.72 2.11 -2.34
C TRP A 24 -10.49 3.60 -2.13
N LEU A 25 -9.81 3.99 -1.07
CA LEU A 25 -9.41 5.37 -0.83
C LEU A 25 -8.43 5.88 -1.88
N ASP A 26 -7.50 5.06 -2.36
CA ASP A 26 -6.62 5.40 -3.47
C ASP A 26 -7.41 5.67 -4.76
N ALA A 27 -8.42 4.85 -5.07
CA ALA A 27 -9.29 5.04 -6.22
C ALA A 27 -10.14 6.32 -6.08
N LEU A 28 -10.67 6.60 -4.90
CA LEU A 28 -11.41 7.83 -4.60
C LEU A 28 -10.52 9.06 -4.75
N ALA A 29 -9.29 9.02 -4.27
CA ALA A 29 -8.31 10.09 -4.44
C ALA A 29 -7.99 10.35 -5.92
N ALA A 30 -7.85 9.31 -6.73
CA ALA A 30 -7.66 9.42 -8.17
C ALA A 30 -8.86 10.13 -8.83
N TRP A 31 -10.07 9.75 -8.47
CA TRP A 31 -11.28 10.37 -9.01
C TRP A 31 -11.38 11.84 -8.63
N LEU A 32 -11.12 12.21 -7.38
CA LEU A 32 -11.16 13.60 -6.92
C LEU A 32 -10.11 14.47 -7.62
N ILE A 33 -8.90 13.96 -7.83
CA ILE A 33 -7.84 14.68 -8.54
C ILE A 33 -8.24 14.89 -10.01
N LEU A 34 -8.73 13.85 -10.69
CA LEU A 34 -9.18 13.95 -12.07
C LEU A 34 -10.41 14.87 -12.20
N LEU A 35 -11.33 14.82 -11.24
CA LEU A 35 -12.47 15.73 -11.17
C LEU A 35 -12.00 17.19 -11.13
N ALA A 36 -11.03 17.50 -10.29
CA ALA A 36 -10.47 18.85 -10.18
C ALA A 36 -9.78 19.29 -11.48
N VAL A 37 -8.98 18.40 -12.09
CA VAL A 37 -8.27 18.68 -13.35
C VAL A 37 -9.27 18.94 -14.49
N VAL A 38 -10.26 18.09 -14.65
CA VAL A 38 -11.28 18.25 -15.71
C VAL A 38 -12.11 19.49 -15.48
N ALA A 39 -12.46 19.83 -14.24
CA ALA A 39 -13.19 21.04 -13.92
C ALA A 39 -12.41 22.31 -14.28
N VAL A 40 -11.10 22.31 -14.11
CA VAL A 40 -10.22 23.43 -14.48
C VAL A 40 -10.06 23.53 -16.01
N LEU A 41 -9.94 22.39 -16.69
CA LEU A 41 -9.76 22.37 -18.14
C LEU A 41 -11.05 22.67 -18.92
N LEU A 42 -12.21 22.35 -18.36
CA LEU A 42 -13.51 22.50 -18.98
C LEU A 42 -14.46 23.31 -18.07
N PRO A 43 -14.21 24.62 -17.86
CA PRO A 43 -14.98 25.43 -16.90
C PRO A 43 -16.43 25.64 -17.34
N ASP A 44 -16.73 25.57 -18.63
CA ASP A 44 -18.07 25.82 -19.21
C ASP A 44 -18.96 24.56 -19.25
N GLN A 45 -18.46 23.41 -18.83
CA GLN A 45 -19.22 22.17 -18.83
C GLN A 45 -20.05 21.98 -17.56
N PRO A 46 -21.26 21.39 -17.67
CA PRO A 46 -22.06 21.06 -16.48
C PRO A 46 -21.33 20.09 -15.55
N GLY A 47 -21.55 20.23 -14.25
CA GLY A 47 -20.88 19.40 -13.24
C GLY A 47 -21.08 17.89 -13.42
N GLY A 48 -22.26 17.48 -13.93
CA GLY A 48 -22.53 16.07 -14.26
C GLY A 48 -21.63 15.50 -15.34
N VAL A 49 -21.33 16.27 -16.40
CA VAL A 49 -20.41 15.86 -17.47
C VAL A 49 -18.98 15.74 -16.94
N VAL A 50 -18.56 16.68 -16.13
CA VAL A 50 -17.23 16.66 -15.49
C VAL A 50 -17.07 15.42 -14.59
N ALA A 51 -18.09 15.12 -13.78
CA ALA A 51 -18.08 13.96 -12.89
C ALA A 51 -18.03 12.62 -13.67
N LEU A 52 -18.84 12.47 -14.71
CA LEU A 52 -18.88 11.27 -15.55
C LEU A 52 -17.59 11.10 -16.35
N SER A 53 -17.03 12.16 -16.91
CA SER A 53 -15.77 12.12 -17.65
C SER A 53 -14.60 11.71 -16.75
N SER A 54 -14.50 12.26 -15.55
CA SER A 54 -13.48 11.88 -14.57
C SER A 54 -13.65 10.45 -14.11
N LEU A 55 -14.87 9.97 -13.89
CA LEU A 55 -15.13 8.58 -13.55
C LEU A 55 -14.72 7.62 -14.66
N ALA A 56 -15.02 7.96 -15.93
CA ALA A 56 -14.58 7.17 -17.09
C ALA A 56 -13.06 7.10 -17.18
N LEU A 57 -12.35 8.20 -16.96
CA LEU A 57 -10.88 8.23 -16.94
C LEU A 57 -10.29 7.37 -15.82
N VAL A 58 -10.88 7.38 -14.64
CA VAL A 58 -10.49 6.49 -13.53
C VAL A 58 -10.70 5.03 -13.91
N ALA A 59 -11.83 4.70 -14.51
CA ALA A 59 -12.11 3.32 -14.95
C ALA A 59 -11.10 2.84 -16.00
N ILE A 60 -10.78 3.67 -16.98
CA ILE A 60 -9.75 3.38 -17.99
C ILE A 60 -8.38 3.20 -17.32
N GLY A 61 -8.00 4.10 -16.43
CA GLY A 61 -6.75 4.01 -15.67
C GLY A 61 -6.65 2.76 -14.81
N ALA A 62 -7.77 2.32 -14.22
CA ALA A 62 -7.84 1.09 -13.43
C ALA A 62 -7.68 -0.18 -14.28
N MET A 63 -8.06 -0.15 -15.55
CA MET A 63 -7.83 -1.24 -16.50
C MET A 63 -6.36 -1.35 -16.90
N LEU A 64 -5.61 -0.26 -16.84
CA LEU A 64 -4.18 -0.25 -17.14
C LEU A 64 -3.38 -0.74 -15.93
N HIS A 65 -2.95 -1.98 -15.99
CA HIS A 65 -2.22 -2.66 -14.91
C HIS A 65 -1.04 -1.85 -14.33
N PRO A 66 -0.13 -1.26 -15.15
CA PRO A 66 0.99 -0.50 -14.61
C PRO A 66 0.58 0.76 -13.85
N LEU A 67 -0.47 1.46 -14.27
CA LEU A 67 -1.00 2.64 -13.58
C LEU A 67 -1.66 2.25 -12.24
N ARG A 68 -2.43 1.19 -12.24
CA ARG A 68 -3.07 0.65 -11.03
C ARG A 68 -2.06 0.28 -9.95
N LEU A 69 -0.91 -0.30 -10.32
CA LEU A 69 0.14 -0.67 -9.38
C LEU A 69 0.93 0.54 -8.85
N ARG A 70 1.08 1.58 -9.64
CA ARG A 70 1.84 2.79 -9.27
C ARG A 70 1.02 3.79 -8.48
N TRP A 71 -0.29 3.83 -8.70
CA TRP A 71 -1.17 4.77 -8.03
C TRP A 71 -1.52 4.29 -6.62
N ARG A 72 -0.80 4.78 -5.63
CA ARG A 72 -1.00 4.45 -4.21
C ARG A 72 -0.71 5.65 -3.29
N PRO A 73 -1.37 6.80 -3.46
CA PRO A 73 -1.05 7.97 -2.64
C PRO A 73 -1.43 7.77 -1.17
N VAL A 74 -2.65 7.29 -0.88
CA VAL A 74 -3.14 7.07 0.48
C VAL A 74 -2.47 5.85 1.12
N THR A 75 -2.44 4.73 0.43
CA THR A 75 -1.78 3.49 0.90
C THR A 75 -0.29 3.71 1.14
N GLY A 76 0.39 4.42 0.24
CA GLY A 76 1.80 4.74 0.39
C GLY A 76 2.09 5.62 1.60
N TRP A 77 1.27 6.63 1.84
CA TRP A 77 1.41 7.52 2.99
C TRP A 77 1.21 6.78 4.32
N VAL A 78 0.17 5.95 4.41
CA VAL A 78 -0.09 5.09 5.57
C VAL A 78 1.07 4.13 5.80
N GLY A 79 1.58 3.48 4.75
CA GLY A 79 2.73 2.58 4.84
C GLY A 79 3.98 3.26 5.39
N VAL A 80 4.28 4.48 4.95
CA VAL A 80 5.39 5.28 5.46
C VAL A 80 5.18 5.67 6.92
N THR A 81 3.99 6.07 7.29
CA THR A 81 3.66 6.48 8.65
C THR A 81 3.78 5.31 9.64
N VAL A 82 3.21 4.16 9.30
CA VAL A 82 3.26 2.95 10.14
C VAL A 82 4.69 2.43 10.30
N SER A 83 5.48 2.47 9.24
CA SER A 83 6.87 2.01 9.28
C SER A 83 7.88 3.04 9.82
N ARG A 84 7.40 4.19 10.29
CA ARG A 84 8.27 5.29 10.74
C ARG A 84 9.11 4.92 11.96
N SER A 85 8.57 4.09 12.84
CA SER A 85 9.21 3.65 14.08
C SER A 85 10.13 2.43 13.92
N LEU A 86 10.19 1.82 12.73
CA LEU A 86 11.01 0.64 12.50
C LEU A 86 12.50 0.97 12.53
N ARG A 87 13.25 0.15 13.28
CA ARG A 87 14.72 0.24 13.37
C ARG A 87 15.35 -1.07 12.87
N PRO A 88 16.59 -1.03 12.35
CA PRO A 88 17.33 -2.24 12.01
C PRO A 88 17.44 -3.18 13.23
N GLY A 89 17.28 -4.47 13.01
CA GLY A 89 17.29 -5.49 14.07
C GLY A 89 15.93 -5.77 14.71
N GLN A 90 14.89 -5.01 14.38
CA GLN A 90 13.53 -5.27 14.87
C GLN A 90 12.79 -6.26 13.99
N ARG A 91 11.88 -7.01 14.59
CA ARG A 91 10.91 -7.84 13.87
C ARG A 91 9.69 -6.99 13.48
N ALA A 92 9.16 -7.27 12.31
CA ALA A 92 7.97 -6.62 11.82
C ALA A 92 7.06 -7.61 11.11
N TRP A 93 5.78 -7.28 11.04
CA TRP A 93 4.82 -8.01 10.21
C TRP A 93 4.78 -7.39 8.82
N PHE A 94 5.12 -8.18 7.81
CA PHE A 94 5.00 -7.81 6.41
C PHE A 94 3.60 -8.16 5.93
N VAL A 95 2.72 -7.17 5.86
CA VAL A 95 1.32 -7.37 5.46
C VAL A 95 1.19 -7.28 3.94
N ARG A 96 0.68 -8.35 3.35
CA ARG A 96 0.29 -8.43 1.93
C ARG A 96 -1.21 -8.64 1.82
N ASP A 97 -1.69 -8.67 0.58
CA ASP A 97 -3.09 -8.98 0.30
C ASP A 97 -3.48 -10.36 0.85
N GLY A 98 -4.22 -10.36 1.94
CA GLY A 98 -4.76 -11.57 2.54
C GLY A 98 -3.84 -12.34 3.49
N HIS A 99 -2.55 -11.96 3.63
CA HIS A 99 -1.65 -12.60 4.58
C HIS A 99 -0.58 -11.66 5.14
N ALA A 100 0.00 -12.09 6.24
CA ALA A 100 1.09 -11.39 6.89
C ALA A 100 2.19 -12.40 7.27
N ASP A 101 3.42 -12.02 6.98
CA ASP A 101 4.62 -12.79 7.29
C ASP A 101 5.47 -12.05 8.32
N ALA A 102 6.04 -12.77 9.27
CA ALA A 102 7.01 -12.19 10.20
C ALA A 102 8.36 -12.06 9.48
N VAL A 103 8.92 -10.86 9.48
CA VAL A 103 10.21 -10.56 8.86
C VAL A 103 11.11 -9.80 9.81
N LEU A 104 12.42 -9.92 9.59
CA LEU A 104 13.43 -9.16 10.31
C LEU A 104 13.86 -7.97 9.47
N VAL A 105 13.83 -6.78 10.05
CA VAL A 105 14.35 -5.57 9.42
C VAL A 105 15.86 -5.55 9.57
N THR A 106 16.60 -5.66 8.47
CA THR A 106 18.07 -5.70 8.46
C THR A 106 18.70 -4.35 8.20
N GLY A 107 18.00 -3.45 7.52
CA GLY A 107 18.51 -2.12 7.23
C GLY A 107 17.40 -1.17 6.79
N ARG A 108 17.69 0.11 6.94
CA ARG A 108 16.79 1.18 6.52
C ARG A 108 17.58 2.26 5.79
N ARG A 109 17.15 2.60 4.59
CA ARG A 109 17.77 3.65 3.78
C ARG A 109 16.68 4.54 3.16
N GLY A 110 16.34 5.61 3.86
CA GLY A 110 15.27 6.50 3.42
C GLY A 110 13.92 5.79 3.33
N LEU A 111 13.35 5.73 2.12
CA LEU A 111 12.08 5.04 1.84
C LEU A 111 12.22 3.54 1.58
N ARG A 112 13.44 3.03 1.51
CA ARG A 112 13.71 1.60 1.33
C ARG A 112 14.05 0.95 2.65
N VAL A 113 13.53 -0.24 2.85
CA VAL A 113 13.81 -1.09 4.00
C VAL A 113 14.26 -2.45 3.48
N SER A 114 15.36 -2.94 4.01
CA SER A 114 15.83 -4.30 3.76
C SER A 114 15.24 -5.22 4.79
N ILE A 115 14.60 -6.28 4.34
CA ILE A 115 13.97 -7.29 5.19
C ILE A 115 14.54 -8.65 4.90
N ALA A 116 14.61 -9.50 5.91
CA ALA A 116 14.98 -10.90 5.80
C ALA A 116 13.89 -11.77 6.44
N ALA A 117 13.55 -12.89 5.79
CA ALA A 117 12.70 -13.88 6.41
C ALA A 117 13.46 -14.55 7.56
N PRO A 118 12.87 -14.75 8.74
CA PRO A 118 13.57 -15.31 9.91
C PRO A 118 14.04 -16.75 9.69
N ASN A 119 13.48 -17.47 8.72
CA ASN A 119 13.83 -18.86 8.40
C ASN A 119 14.84 -18.99 7.25
N VAL A 120 15.18 -17.90 6.60
CA VAL A 120 16.14 -17.86 5.49
C VAL A 120 17.32 -17.03 5.98
N GLY A 121 18.52 -17.54 5.85
CA GLY A 121 19.73 -16.87 6.35
C GLY A 121 19.87 -15.44 5.79
N VAL A 122 20.77 -14.67 6.37
CA VAL A 122 21.03 -13.24 6.06
C VAL A 122 21.32 -12.97 4.57
N GLU A 123 21.57 -14.03 3.78
CA GLU A 123 21.89 -13.95 2.37
C GLU A 123 20.71 -13.55 1.46
N GLU A 124 19.47 -13.76 1.90
CA GLU A 124 18.29 -13.40 1.14
C GLU A 124 17.60 -12.14 1.73
N THR A 125 18.24 -11.02 1.58
CA THR A 125 17.63 -9.73 1.94
C THR A 125 16.86 -9.15 0.77
N LEU A 126 15.58 -8.87 0.99
CA LEU A 126 14.72 -8.20 0.03
C LEU A 126 14.64 -6.72 0.36
N SER A 127 14.97 -5.87 -0.59
CA SER A 127 14.78 -4.42 -0.45
C SER A 127 13.39 -4.01 -0.92
N VAL A 128 12.56 -3.51 -0.01
CA VAL A 128 11.19 -3.07 -0.30
C VAL A 128 11.03 -1.57 -0.05
N ARG A 129 10.17 -0.92 -0.83
CA ARG A 129 9.80 0.47 -0.59
C ARG A 129 8.71 0.55 0.47
N ARG A 130 8.90 1.39 1.46
CA ARG A 130 7.91 1.65 2.53
C ARG A 130 6.56 2.14 2.01
N THR A 131 6.53 2.75 0.85
CA THR A 131 5.30 3.22 0.20
C THR A 131 4.47 2.11 -0.43
N ARG A 132 5.03 0.93 -0.62
CA ARG A 132 4.37 -0.19 -1.30
C ARG A 132 3.96 -1.33 -0.38
N VAL A 133 4.46 -1.35 0.83
CA VAL A 133 4.26 -2.44 1.78
C VAL A 133 3.93 -1.89 3.16
N PHE A 134 3.15 -2.66 3.91
CA PHE A 134 2.89 -2.37 5.31
C PHE A 134 3.84 -3.20 6.16
N LEU A 135 4.69 -2.53 6.90
CA LEU A 135 5.57 -3.13 7.90
C LEU A 135 5.11 -2.64 9.27
N ILE A 136 4.51 -3.53 10.03
CA ILE A 136 3.97 -3.24 11.36
C ILE A 136 4.97 -3.73 12.40
N PRO A 137 5.49 -2.88 13.27
CA PRO A 137 6.39 -3.30 14.34
C PRO A 137 5.69 -4.26 15.29
N ILE A 138 6.42 -5.28 15.73
CA ILE A 138 5.94 -6.24 16.73
C ILE A 138 6.12 -5.65 18.12
#